data_26b8f6f7aefbf6a6acec0a0b0916e023
#
_entry.id   26b8f6f7aefbf6a6acec0a0b0916e023
#
_cell.length_a   1.000
_cell.length_b   1.000
_cell.length_c   1.000
_cell.angle_alpha   90.00
_cell.angle_beta   90.00
_cell.angle_gamma   90.00
#
_symmetry.space_group_name_H-M   'P 1'
#
loop_
_entity.id
_entity.type
_entity.pdbx_description
1 polymer ?
#
loop_
_entity_poly.entity_id
_entity_poly.type
_entity_poly.pdbx_seq_one_letter_code
_entity_poly.pdbx_strand_id
1 'polypeptide(L)'
;VAGAFDGLEDRILARTDRTSIGFGAELTAAPDTDQTLSQIMPEDLTHYGIIPELIGRLPVISTLKELTTEELEQILTKPKNALLKQYKHLFALDGVELIFEDDALHAVAELAETRKTGARGLRSMMEGILQPIMFEVPDRQDVTSVVITEDTVRTGAEPVYVLEADEKSSKSARTRAKKKAA
;
A
#
# COMPACT_ATOMS: atom_id res chain seq x y z
N VAL A 1 18.97 -7.85 12.96
CA VAL A 1 18.38 -9.11 12.48
C VAL A 1 16.89 -8.90 12.37
N ALA A 2 16.30 -9.23 11.26
CA ALA A 2 14.87 -9.18 11.04
C ALA A 2 14.41 -10.41 10.24
N GLY A 3 13.18 -10.86 10.46
CA GLY A 3 12.60 -12.01 9.76
C GLY A 3 11.10 -12.08 9.99
N ALA A 4 10.40 -12.90 9.21
CA ALA A 4 8.97 -13.10 9.33
C ALA A 4 8.59 -13.94 10.56
N PHE A 5 9.47 -14.85 11.00
CA PHE A 5 9.25 -15.74 12.17
C PHE A 5 7.89 -16.48 12.13
N ASP A 6 7.56 -17.05 10.99
CA ASP A 6 6.30 -17.78 10.78
C ASP A 6 6.09 -18.87 11.86
N GLY A 7 4.92 -18.91 12.50
CA GLY A 7 4.58 -19.83 13.58
C GLY A 7 5.13 -19.43 14.97
N LEU A 8 5.68 -18.23 15.12
CA LEU A 8 6.08 -17.70 16.43
C LEU A 8 4.85 -17.36 17.27
N GLU A 9 3.76 -16.92 16.64
CA GLU A 9 2.48 -16.62 17.28
C GLU A 9 1.94 -17.83 18.03
N ASP A 10 1.96 -19.02 17.42
CA ASP A 10 1.51 -20.26 18.04
C ASP A 10 2.26 -20.58 19.34
N ARG A 11 3.55 -20.24 19.38
CA ARG A 11 4.38 -20.44 20.57
C ARG A 11 4.07 -19.47 21.68
N ILE A 12 3.84 -18.20 21.31
CA ILE A 12 3.43 -17.16 22.27
C ILE A 12 2.06 -17.53 22.87
N LEU A 13 1.11 -17.96 22.01
CA LEU A 13 -0.20 -18.42 22.45
C LEU A 13 -0.09 -19.63 23.38
N ALA A 14 0.70 -20.64 23.02
CA ALA A 14 0.91 -21.82 23.86
C ALA A 14 1.50 -21.49 25.24
N ARG A 15 2.28 -20.42 25.36
CA ARG A 15 2.78 -19.91 26.65
C ARG A 15 1.69 -19.17 27.41
N THR A 16 0.91 -18.34 26.73
CA THR A 16 -0.14 -17.51 27.31
C THR A 16 -1.34 -18.36 27.73
N ASP A 17 -1.75 -19.33 26.91
CA ASP A 17 -2.88 -20.23 27.20
C ASP A 17 -2.58 -21.20 28.38
N ARG A 18 -1.32 -21.60 28.56
CA ARG A 18 -0.93 -22.39 29.75
C ARG A 18 -1.19 -21.66 31.07
N THR A 19 -1.25 -20.33 31.03
CA THR A 19 -1.57 -19.48 32.19
C THR A 19 -3.08 -19.38 32.41
N SER A 20 -3.90 -19.75 31.43
CA SER A 20 -5.38 -19.65 31.41
C SER A 20 -6.10 -20.94 31.75
N ILE A 21 -5.42 -22.00 32.25
CA ILE A 21 -6.07 -23.25 32.69
C ILE A 21 -6.77 -23.01 34.04
N GLY A 22 -7.99 -22.45 33.97
CA GLY A 22 -8.93 -22.30 35.06
C GLY A 22 -10.35 -22.54 34.53
N PHE A 23 -11.21 -23.16 35.39
CA PHE A 23 -12.64 -23.35 35.09
C PHE A 23 -13.29 -22.00 34.76
N GLY A 24 -13.59 -21.75 33.47
CA GLY A 24 -14.24 -20.53 33.01
C GLY A 24 -13.58 -19.85 31.77
N ALA A 25 -12.72 -20.56 31.03
CA ALA A 25 -12.18 -20.03 29.77
C ALA A 25 -13.33 -19.81 28.77
N GLU A 26 -13.77 -18.58 28.59
CA GLU A 26 -14.57 -18.18 27.43
C GLU A 26 -13.75 -18.47 26.18
N LEU A 27 -14.38 -19.12 25.19
CA LEU A 27 -13.85 -19.25 23.83
C LEU A 27 -13.74 -17.85 23.22
N THR A 28 -12.67 -17.18 23.54
CA THR A 28 -12.33 -15.89 22.92
C THR A 28 -12.06 -16.13 21.45
N ALA A 29 -12.61 -15.25 20.60
CA ALA A 29 -12.32 -15.18 19.17
C ALA A 29 -10.81 -15.29 18.92
N ALA A 30 -10.42 -15.81 17.75
CA ALA A 30 -9.01 -15.96 17.38
C ALA A 30 -8.22 -14.71 17.78
N PRO A 31 -7.16 -14.84 18.61
CA PRO A 31 -6.44 -13.69 19.09
C PRO A 31 -5.82 -12.92 17.92
N ASP A 32 -5.93 -11.61 17.97
CA ASP A 32 -5.33 -10.72 17.02
C ASP A 32 -3.81 -10.96 16.98
N THR A 33 -3.28 -11.28 15.80
CA THR A 33 -1.85 -11.56 15.57
C THR A 33 -0.97 -10.45 16.11
N ASP A 34 -1.36 -9.19 15.94
CA ASP A 34 -0.63 -8.03 16.42
C ASP A 34 -0.57 -7.96 17.95
N GLN A 35 -1.66 -8.27 18.61
CA GLN A 35 -1.71 -8.33 20.08
C GLN A 35 -0.86 -9.49 20.61
N THR A 36 -0.89 -10.62 19.95
CA THR A 36 -0.08 -11.78 20.31
C THR A 36 1.40 -11.49 20.19
N LEU A 37 1.84 -10.94 19.06
CA LEU A 37 3.24 -10.56 18.82
C LEU A 37 3.72 -9.48 19.79
N SER A 38 2.86 -8.58 20.27
CA SER A 38 3.24 -7.57 21.25
C SER A 38 3.69 -8.16 22.60
N GLN A 39 3.32 -9.40 22.89
CA GLN A 39 3.65 -10.13 24.13
C GLN A 39 4.92 -11.01 23.98
N ILE A 40 5.68 -10.84 22.91
CA ILE A 40 6.89 -11.61 22.65
C ILE A 40 7.93 -11.44 23.77
N MET A 41 8.53 -12.55 24.18
CA MET A 41 9.62 -12.58 25.14
C MET A 41 10.88 -13.21 24.52
N PRO A 42 12.09 -12.91 25.07
CA PRO A 42 13.33 -13.53 24.61
C PRO A 42 13.30 -15.06 24.59
N GLU A 43 12.55 -15.67 25.52
CA GLU A 43 12.38 -17.12 25.63
C GLU A 43 11.64 -17.70 24.43
N ASP A 44 10.63 -16.99 23.89
CA ASP A 44 9.87 -17.42 22.72
C ASP A 44 10.80 -17.54 21.49
N LEU A 45 11.75 -16.61 21.35
CA LEU A 45 12.73 -16.64 20.28
C LEU A 45 13.74 -17.80 20.44
N THR A 46 14.09 -18.13 21.69
CA THR A 46 14.94 -19.29 21.96
C THR A 46 14.22 -20.58 21.59
N HIS A 47 12.96 -20.69 21.97
CA HIS A 47 12.12 -21.84 21.61
C HIS A 47 11.83 -21.91 20.11
N TYR A 48 11.82 -20.81 19.42
CA TYR A 48 11.70 -20.75 17.96
C TYR A 48 12.96 -21.29 17.26
N GLY A 49 14.11 -21.21 17.91
CA GLY A 49 15.39 -21.75 17.42
C GLY A 49 16.51 -20.75 17.29
N ILE A 50 16.32 -19.53 17.81
CA ILE A 50 17.42 -18.55 17.89
C ILE A 50 18.33 -18.92 19.08
N ILE A 51 19.63 -18.95 18.82
CA ILE A 51 20.61 -19.30 19.86
C ILE A 51 20.62 -18.22 20.98
N PRO A 52 20.68 -18.65 22.25
CA PRO A 52 20.62 -17.74 23.40
C PRO A 52 21.70 -16.65 23.40
N GLU A 53 22.90 -16.96 22.92
CA GLU A 53 24.01 -16.01 22.83
C GLU A 53 23.70 -14.85 21.90
N LEU A 54 22.94 -15.09 20.83
CA LEU A 54 22.53 -14.04 19.91
C LEU A 54 21.46 -13.15 20.55
N ILE A 55 20.48 -13.76 21.25
CA ILE A 55 19.41 -13.02 21.96
C ILE A 55 20.02 -12.11 23.03
N GLY A 56 21.00 -12.61 23.80
CA GLY A 56 21.70 -11.82 24.80
C GLY A 56 22.47 -10.61 24.26
N ARG A 57 22.87 -10.67 22.96
CA ARG A 57 23.53 -9.56 22.25
C ARG A 57 22.56 -8.59 21.58
N LEU A 58 21.32 -8.98 21.38
CA LEU A 58 20.25 -8.20 20.75
C LEU A 58 19.13 -7.94 21.76
N PRO A 59 19.35 -7.07 22.76
CA PRO A 59 18.43 -6.93 23.89
C PRO A 59 17.11 -6.23 23.53
N VAL A 60 17.04 -5.60 22.37
CA VAL A 60 15.84 -4.87 21.92
C VAL A 60 15.08 -5.75 20.95
N ILE A 61 13.88 -6.18 21.35
CA ILE A 61 12.93 -6.89 20.50
C ILE A 61 11.83 -5.88 20.14
N SER A 62 11.52 -5.77 18.86
CA SER A 62 10.46 -4.92 18.35
C SER A 62 9.63 -5.69 17.34
N THR A 63 8.33 -5.60 17.48
CA THR A 63 7.35 -6.16 16.55
C THR A 63 6.84 -5.08 15.62
N LEU A 64 6.50 -5.48 14.39
CA LEU A 64 5.85 -4.62 13.42
C LEU A 64 4.41 -5.09 13.26
N LYS A 65 3.50 -4.14 13.19
CA LYS A 65 2.08 -4.40 12.90
C LYS A 65 1.85 -4.51 11.39
N GLU A 66 0.78 -5.19 11.02
CA GLU A 66 0.30 -5.11 9.64
C GLU A 66 -0.12 -3.67 9.33
N LEU A 67 0.12 -3.25 8.09
CA LEU A 67 -0.22 -1.90 7.65
C LEU A 67 -1.70 -1.84 7.27
N THR A 68 -2.39 -0.80 7.73
CA THR A 68 -3.76 -0.53 7.32
C THR A 68 -3.82 0.05 5.92
N THR A 69 -5.01 0.02 5.29
CA THR A 69 -5.24 0.63 3.97
C THR A 69 -4.81 2.10 3.94
N GLU A 70 -5.15 2.88 5.00
CA GLU A 70 -4.77 4.30 5.09
C GLU A 70 -3.26 4.50 5.21
N GLU A 71 -2.56 3.61 5.89
CA GLU A 71 -1.10 3.66 5.99
C GLU A 71 -0.44 3.31 4.66
N LEU A 72 -1.00 2.35 3.92
CA LEU A 72 -0.55 1.99 2.57
C LEU A 72 -0.75 3.14 1.58
N GLU A 73 -1.88 3.87 1.63
CA GLU A 73 -2.08 5.10 0.84
C GLU A 73 -1.04 6.19 1.18
N GLN A 74 -0.76 6.35 2.46
CA GLN A 74 0.25 7.32 2.89
C GLN A 74 1.64 6.96 2.34
N ILE A 75 1.99 5.68 2.29
CA ILE A 75 3.24 5.20 1.71
C ILE A 75 3.30 5.50 0.20
N LEU A 76 2.17 5.43 -0.52
CA LEU A 76 2.10 5.76 -1.94
C LEU A 76 2.33 7.25 -2.22
N THR A 77 1.92 8.15 -1.30
CA THR A 77 1.79 9.59 -1.56
C THR A 77 2.74 10.48 -0.76
N LYS A 78 2.90 10.25 0.56
CA LYS A 78 3.58 11.17 1.48
C LYS A 78 5.11 11.19 1.37
N PRO A 79 5.83 10.08 1.28
CA PRO A 79 7.29 10.08 1.28
C PRO A 79 7.88 11.01 0.22
N LYS A 80 9.10 11.51 0.46
CA LYS A 80 9.80 12.36 -0.50
C LYS A 80 9.95 11.66 -1.86
N ASN A 81 10.27 10.36 -1.83
CA ASN A 81 10.38 9.47 -3.00
C ASN A 81 9.20 8.49 -3.07
N ALA A 82 7.96 8.96 -2.83
CA ALA A 82 6.78 8.14 -2.97
C ALA A 82 6.65 7.57 -4.40
N LEU A 83 6.13 6.34 -4.51
CA LEU A 83 5.96 5.66 -5.80
C LEU A 83 5.17 6.51 -6.79
N LEU A 84 4.07 7.10 -6.36
CA LEU A 84 3.25 7.97 -7.19
C LEU A 84 4.05 9.15 -7.77
N LYS A 85 4.94 9.76 -6.97
CA LYS A 85 5.78 10.88 -7.43
C LYS A 85 6.81 10.44 -8.46
N GLN A 86 7.36 9.22 -8.31
CA GLN A 86 8.29 8.65 -9.29
C GLN A 86 7.61 8.45 -10.65
N TYR A 87 6.41 7.85 -10.66
CA TYR A 87 5.67 7.64 -11.91
C TYR A 87 5.19 8.95 -12.53
N LYS A 88 4.69 9.91 -11.73
CA LYS A 88 4.35 11.25 -12.23
C LYS A 88 5.55 11.92 -12.91
N HIS A 89 6.75 11.74 -12.37
CA HIS A 89 7.96 12.26 -12.99
C HIS A 89 8.29 11.56 -14.31
N LEU A 90 8.13 10.23 -14.38
CA LEU A 90 8.37 9.48 -15.61
C LEU A 90 7.42 9.91 -16.72
N PHE A 91 6.11 10.00 -16.47
CA PHE A 91 5.14 10.50 -17.46
C PHE A 91 5.42 11.96 -17.88
N ALA A 92 5.87 12.78 -16.94
CA ALA A 92 6.23 14.18 -17.26
C ALA A 92 7.42 14.28 -18.22
N LEU A 93 8.34 13.29 -18.27
CA LEU A 93 9.42 13.25 -19.27
C LEU A 93 8.88 13.03 -20.68
N ASP A 94 7.76 12.31 -20.82
CA ASP A 94 7.05 12.12 -22.09
C ASP A 94 6.05 13.26 -22.38
N GLY A 95 6.03 14.31 -21.54
CA GLY A 95 5.18 15.48 -21.70
C GLY A 95 3.73 15.27 -21.27
N VAL A 96 3.41 14.16 -20.57
CA VAL A 96 2.06 13.79 -20.15
C VAL A 96 1.93 13.90 -18.63
N GLU A 97 0.81 14.43 -18.15
CA GLU A 97 0.50 14.49 -16.72
C GLU A 97 -0.20 13.21 -16.26
N LEU A 98 0.36 12.52 -15.26
CA LEU A 98 -0.28 11.36 -14.63
C LEU A 98 -1.11 11.82 -13.42
N ILE A 99 -2.41 11.52 -13.43
CA ILE A 99 -3.35 11.84 -12.38
C ILE A 99 -3.93 10.52 -11.83
N PHE A 100 -3.88 10.34 -10.52
CA PHE A 100 -4.64 9.29 -9.83
C PHE A 100 -5.79 9.95 -9.08
N GLU A 101 -7.00 9.43 -9.25
CA GLU A 101 -8.12 9.77 -8.39
C GLU A 101 -7.89 9.19 -6.98
N ASP A 102 -8.45 9.84 -5.97
CA ASP A 102 -8.29 9.39 -4.58
C ASP A 102 -8.85 7.97 -4.40
N ASP A 103 -9.98 7.66 -5.02
CA ASP A 103 -10.62 6.34 -4.99
C ASP A 103 -9.74 5.27 -5.67
N ALA A 104 -8.97 5.63 -6.70
CA ALA A 104 -8.02 4.73 -7.34
C ALA A 104 -6.83 4.40 -6.42
N LEU A 105 -6.32 5.39 -5.68
CA LEU A 105 -5.26 5.16 -4.70
C LEU A 105 -5.73 4.26 -3.56
N HIS A 106 -6.96 4.49 -3.09
CA HIS A 106 -7.60 3.64 -2.09
C HIS A 106 -7.73 2.19 -2.58
N ALA A 107 -8.21 1.99 -3.81
CA ALA A 107 -8.34 0.67 -4.42
C ALA A 107 -6.99 -0.07 -4.53
N VAL A 108 -5.88 0.63 -4.85
CA VAL A 108 -4.54 0.02 -4.86
C VAL A 108 -4.13 -0.43 -3.45
N ALA A 109 -4.41 0.38 -2.43
CA ALA A 109 -4.10 0.06 -1.04
C ALA A 109 -4.92 -1.13 -0.53
N GLU A 110 -6.22 -1.19 -0.78
CA GLU A 110 -7.09 -2.33 -0.45
C GLU A 110 -6.63 -3.64 -1.12
N LEU A 111 -6.24 -3.57 -2.39
CA LEU A 111 -5.72 -4.75 -3.09
C LEU A 111 -4.41 -5.26 -2.47
N ALA A 112 -3.55 -4.36 -2.00
CA ALA A 112 -2.30 -4.71 -1.32
C ALA A 112 -2.57 -5.37 0.04
N GLU A 113 -3.53 -4.86 0.81
CA GLU A 113 -3.98 -5.42 2.07
C GLU A 113 -4.60 -6.82 1.85
N THR A 114 -5.56 -6.94 0.92
CA THR A 114 -6.21 -8.21 0.59
C THR A 114 -5.22 -9.30 0.19
N ARG A 115 -4.17 -8.94 -0.55
CA ARG A 115 -3.12 -9.87 -0.96
C ARG A 115 -2.08 -10.14 0.13
N LYS A 116 -2.17 -9.49 1.28
CA LYS A 116 -1.21 -9.58 2.40
C LYS A 116 0.24 -9.31 1.96
N THR A 117 0.43 -8.50 0.93
CA THR A 117 1.76 -8.20 0.38
C THR A 117 2.40 -6.99 1.03
N GLY A 118 1.62 -6.21 1.79
CA GLY A 118 2.06 -4.98 2.44
C GLY A 118 2.66 -3.98 1.46
N ALA A 119 3.52 -3.11 1.95
CA ALA A 119 4.14 -2.06 1.15
C ALA A 119 4.96 -2.56 -0.07
N ARG A 120 5.49 -3.79 -0.02
CA ARG A 120 6.24 -4.37 -1.14
C ARG A 120 5.35 -4.65 -2.35
N GLY A 121 4.10 -5.04 -2.10
CA GLY A 121 3.12 -5.31 -3.16
C GLY A 121 2.68 -4.06 -3.90
N LEU A 122 2.71 -2.89 -3.26
CA LEU A 122 2.30 -1.63 -3.88
C LEU A 122 3.08 -1.33 -5.17
N ARG A 123 4.39 -1.58 -5.19
CA ARG A 123 5.21 -1.36 -6.38
C ARG A 123 4.74 -2.24 -7.54
N SER A 124 4.62 -3.55 -7.32
CA SER A 124 4.19 -4.49 -8.36
C SER A 124 2.79 -4.20 -8.89
N MET A 125 1.88 -3.73 -8.02
CA MET A 125 0.54 -3.32 -8.44
C MET A 125 0.58 -2.07 -9.30
N MET A 126 1.32 -1.04 -8.88
CA MET A 126 1.51 0.17 -9.67
C MET A 126 2.16 -0.12 -11.01
N GLU A 127 3.18 -0.99 -11.03
CA GLU A 127 3.83 -1.45 -12.27
C GLU A 127 2.82 -2.16 -13.19
N GLY A 128 2.02 -3.08 -12.65
CA GLY A 128 1.02 -3.81 -13.42
C GLY A 128 -0.03 -2.90 -14.07
N ILE A 129 -0.43 -1.82 -13.39
CA ILE A 129 -1.40 -0.85 -13.92
C ILE A 129 -0.74 0.10 -14.93
N LEU A 130 0.45 0.62 -14.62
CA LEU A 130 1.05 1.70 -15.40
C LEU A 130 1.91 1.21 -16.56
N GLN A 131 2.46 0.00 -16.52
CA GLN A 131 3.34 -0.51 -17.57
C GLN A 131 2.70 -0.53 -18.96
N PRO A 132 1.47 -1.00 -19.15
CA PRO A 132 0.80 -0.93 -20.46
C PRO A 132 0.65 0.51 -20.96
N ILE A 133 0.25 1.41 -20.06
CA ILE A 133 0.02 2.83 -20.35
C ILE A 133 1.32 3.54 -20.74
N MET A 134 2.41 3.27 -20.00
CA MET A 134 3.74 3.81 -20.29
C MET A 134 4.27 3.35 -21.65
N PHE A 135 3.83 2.21 -22.13
CA PHE A 135 4.19 1.72 -23.47
C PHE A 135 3.41 2.42 -24.57
N GLU A 136 2.14 2.79 -24.32
CA GLU A 136 1.26 3.42 -25.32
C GLU A 136 1.43 4.95 -25.39
N VAL A 137 1.70 5.60 -24.26
CA VAL A 137 1.74 7.06 -24.15
C VAL A 137 2.74 7.73 -25.11
N PRO A 138 3.97 7.22 -25.33
CA PRO A 138 4.92 7.85 -26.25
C PRO A 138 4.45 7.89 -27.71
N ASP A 139 3.58 6.96 -28.12
CA ASP A 139 3.03 6.90 -29.47
C ASP A 139 1.84 7.86 -29.66
N ARG A 140 1.28 8.40 -28.58
CA ARG A 140 0.11 9.30 -28.57
C ARG A 140 0.52 10.76 -28.33
N GLN A 141 0.79 11.49 -29.39
CA GLN A 141 1.17 12.92 -29.32
C GLN A 141 0.02 13.87 -28.97
N ASP A 142 -1.20 13.39 -28.95
CA ASP A 142 -2.43 14.15 -28.68
C ASP A 142 -2.86 14.12 -27.22
N VAL A 143 -2.23 13.27 -26.38
CA VAL A 143 -2.56 13.08 -24.95
C VAL A 143 -1.81 14.08 -24.10
N THR A 144 -2.54 14.86 -23.30
CA THR A 144 -1.96 15.82 -22.33
C THR A 144 -1.94 15.27 -20.91
N SER A 145 -2.93 14.44 -20.55
CA SER A 145 -2.93 13.79 -19.25
C SER A 145 -3.62 12.43 -19.30
N VAL A 146 -3.21 11.57 -18.37
CA VAL A 146 -3.78 10.24 -18.13
C VAL A 146 -4.36 10.19 -16.73
N VAL A 147 -5.65 9.87 -16.61
CA VAL A 147 -6.34 9.75 -15.34
C VAL A 147 -6.61 8.28 -15.03
N ILE A 148 -6.09 7.83 -13.91
CA ILE A 148 -6.32 6.48 -13.38
C ILE A 148 -7.49 6.53 -12.43
N THR A 149 -8.54 5.76 -12.76
CA THR A 149 -9.78 5.65 -11.97
C THR A 149 -9.78 4.37 -11.15
N GLU A 150 -10.71 4.24 -10.21
CA GLU A 150 -10.93 3.02 -9.44
C GLU A 150 -11.18 1.81 -10.38
N ASP A 151 -11.98 1.98 -11.43
CA ASP A 151 -12.27 0.92 -12.39
C ASP A 151 -11.02 0.42 -13.12
N THR A 152 -10.10 1.33 -13.46
CA THR A 152 -8.80 0.97 -14.04
C THR A 152 -8.02 0.04 -13.11
N VAL A 153 -8.06 0.31 -11.81
CA VAL A 153 -7.34 -0.49 -10.80
C VAL A 153 -8.00 -1.84 -10.56
N ARG A 154 -9.33 -1.88 -10.42
CA ARG A 154 -10.06 -3.09 -10.02
C ARG A 154 -10.32 -4.06 -11.16
N THR A 155 -10.67 -3.53 -12.32
CA THR A 155 -11.10 -4.34 -13.47
C THR A 155 -10.10 -4.37 -14.62
N GLY A 156 -9.06 -3.52 -14.55
CA GLY A 156 -8.14 -3.33 -15.68
C GLY A 156 -8.78 -2.56 -16.85
N ALA A 157 -9.80 -1.74 -16.57
CA ALA A 157 -10.39 -0.86 -17.56
C ALA A 157 -9.36 0.13 -18.11
N GLU A 158 -9.56 0.57 -19.35
CA GLU A 158 -8.69 1.59 -19.94
C GLU A 158 -8.70 2.89 -19.11
N PRO A 159 -7.54 3.54 -18.91
CA PRO A 159 -7.48 4.84 -18.25
C PRO A 159 -8.15 5.91 -19.08
N VAL A 160 -8.53 7.01 -18.44
CA VAL A 160 -9.10 8.15 -19.14
C VAL A 160 -7.97 9.01 -19.71
N TYR A 161 -7.89 9.09 -21.04
CA TYR A 161 -6.95 9.96 -21.74
C TYR A 161 -7.58 11.32 -21.98
N VAL A 162 -6.93 12.39 -21.53
CA VAL A 162 -7.35 13.76 -21.81
C VAL A 162 -6.54 14.26 -22.99
N LEU A 163 -7.24 14.68 -24.03
CA LEU A 163 -6.64 15.18 -25.25
C LEU A 163 -6.44 16.70 -25.22
N GLU A 164 -5.46 17.19 -25.97
CA GLU A 164 -5.16 18.63 -26.09
C GLU A 164 -6.38 19.48 -26.53
N ALA A 165 -7.26 18.89 -27.34
CA ALA A 165 -8.50 19.53 -27.78
C ALA A 165 -9.50 19.79 -26.64
N ASP A 166 -9.58 18.85 -25.68
CA ASP A 166 -10.50 18.92 -24.53
C ASP A 166 -10.04 19.95 -23.51
N GLU A 167 -8.73 20.09 -23.29
CA GLU A 167 -8.16 21.13 -22.43
C GLU A 167 -8.46 22.54 -22.96
N LYS A 168 -8.34 22.76 -24.26
CA LYS A 168 -8.63 24.05 -24.89
C LYS A 168 -10.13 24.41 -24.76
N SER A 169 -11.00 23.43 -24.83
CA SER A 169 -12.45 23.63 -24.66
C SER A 169 -12.81 23.97 -23.20
N SER A 170 -12.23 23.28 -22.23
CA SER A 170 -12.48 23.51 -20.80
C SER A 170 -11.90 24.85 -20.30
N LYS A 171 -10.72 25.25 -20.74
CA LYS A 171 -10.12 26.56 -20.45
C LYS A 171 -10.95 27.70 -21.06
N SER A 172 -11.47 27.54 -22.29
CA SER A 172 -12.38 28.49 -22.95
C SER A 172 -13.70 28.66 -22.21
N ALA A 173 -14.31 27.55 -21.70
CA ALA A 173 -15.54 27.58 -20.92
C ALA A 173 -15.35 28.28 -19.57
N ARG A 174 -14.24 28.01 -18.85
CA ARG A 174 -13.91 28.69 -17.58
C ARG A 174 -13.67 30.19 -17.75
N THR A 175 -13.01 30.60 -18.84
CA THR A 175 -12.76 32.02 -19.14
C THR A 175 -14.06 32.75 -19.49
N ARG A 176 -14.97 32.11 -20.22
CA ARG A 176 -16.31 32.67 -20.52
C ARG A 176 -17.20 32.80 -19.28
N ALA A 177 -17.17 31.80 -18.38
CA ALA A 177 -17.91 31.85 -17.12
C ALA A 177 -17.42 32.98 -16.20
N LYS A 178 -16.09 33.15 -16.10
CA LYS A 178 -15.48 34.23 -15.28
C LYS A 178 -15.76 35.64 -15.83
N LYS A 179 -15.91 35.78 -17.17
CA LYS A 179 -16.24 37.06 -17.83
C LYS A 179 -17.72 37.39 -17.77
N LYS A 180 -18.60 36.42 -17.44
CA LYS A 180 -20.04 36.60 -17.30
C LYS A 180 -20.48 36.90 -15.84
N ALA A 181 -19.53 36.71 -14.88
CA ALA A 181 -19.73 36.92 -13.44
C ALA A 181 -19.06 38.21 -12.91
N ALA A 182 -18.41 38.96 -13.78
CA ALA A 182 -17.85 40.31 -13.54
C ALA A 182 -18.63 41.37 -14.32
#